data_67b6a6722828e1e3c6c42ef30473174f
#
_entry.id   67b6a6722828e1e3c6c42ef30473174f
#
_cell.length_a   1.000
_cell.length_b   1.000
_cell.length_c   1.000
_cell.angle_alpha   90.00
_cell.angle_beta   90.00
_cell.angle_gamma   90.00
#
_symmetry.space_group_name_H-M   'P 1'
#
loop_
_entity.id
_entity.type
_entity.pdbx_description
1 polymer ?
#
loop_
_entity_poly.entity_id
_entity_poly.type
_entity_poly.pdbx_seq_one_letter_code
_entity_poly.pdbx_strand_id
1 'polypeptide(L)'
;MIVNCSAGDEIIGKADYRKRITEVQSAKNICAYLYCGAGEGESTSDMVFSGHCFAYENGTLLAEKAPFDYANDMLITEIDLGRLLYDRRRVNSFCAGNAAHSGLFVDFSLGFGSCGPAPREDLPETELTRRFPRNPFVPHDENELNARAKDILTIQALGSNAGLNTLIQ
;
A
#
# COMPACT_ATOMS: atom_id res chain seq x y z
N MET A 1 8.39 5.39 0.93
CA MET A 1 7.19 5.69 1.72
C MET A 1 6.70 7.08 1.35
N ILE A 2 5.39 7.25 1.21
CA ILE A 2 4.73 8.54 0.97
C ILE A 2 3.90 8.85 2.22
N VAL A 3 4.01 10.06 2.71
CA VAL A 3 3.19 10.57 3.82
C VAL A 3 2.41 11.77 3.30
N ASN A 4 1.09 11.75 3.45
CA ASN A 4 0.19 12.79 3.00
C ASN A 4 -0.68 13.28 4.16
N CYS A 5 -0.33 14.45 4.68
CA CYS A 5 -1.15 15.18 5.63
C CYS A 5 -2.07 16.11 4.83
N SER A 6 -3.39 15.94 4.97
CA SER A 6 -4.37 16.63 4.14
C SER A 6 -5.46 17.28 4.99
N ALA A 7 -5.76 18.52 4.69
CA ALA A 7 -6.91 19.26 5.23
C ALA A 7 -8.04 19.38 4.20
N GLY A 8 -8.33 18.30 3.51
CA GLY A 8 -9.46 18.24 2.59
C GLY A 8 -10.78 18.09 3.35
N ASP A 9 -11.74 18.99 3.07
CA ASP A 9 -13.10 18.91 3.60
C ASP A 9 -13.76 17.56 3.32
N GLU A 10 -14.70 17.14 4.14
CA GLU A 10 -15.45 15.91 3.94
C GLU A 10 -16.77 16.19 3.22
N ILE A 11 -16.99 15.50 2.13
CA ILE A 11 -18.25 15.47 1.39
C ILE A 11 -18.65 14.04 1.08
N ILE A 12 -19.93 13.83 0.78
CA ILE A 12 -20.48 12.50 0.49
C ILE A 12 -19.68 11.80 -0.62
N GLY A 13 -19.18 10.60 -0.34
CA GLY A 13 -18.41 9.77 -1.27
C GLY A 13 -16.91 10.10 -1.38
N LYS A 14 -16.44 11.16 -0.74
CA LYS A 14 -15.02 11.56 -0.83
C LYS A 14 -14.10 10.61 -0.08
N ALA A 15 -14.57 9.98 0.99
CA ALA A 15 -13.79 8.99 1.73
C ALA A 15 -13.41 7.79 0.84
N ASP A 16 -14.37 7.23 0.10
CA ASP A 16 -14.12 6.12 -0.83
C ASP A 16 -13.21 6.54 -1.98
N TYR A 17 -13.41 7.73 -2.52
CA TYR A 17 -12.57 8.29 -3.58
C TYR A 17 -11.11 8.42 -3.11
N ARG A 18 -10.88 8.97 -1.91
CA ARG A 18 -9.54 9.07 -1.31
C ARG A 18 -8.86 7.72 -1.17
N LYS A 19 -9.58 6.74 -0.65
CA LYS A 19 -9.08 5.37 -0.49
C LYS A 19 -8.64 4.78 -1.82
N ARG A 20 -9.50 4.84 -2.84
CA ARG A 20 -9.21 4.31 -4.18
C ARG A 20 -7.97 4.95 -4.81
N ILE A 21 -7.87 6.28 -4.75
CA ILE A 21 -6.68 6.97 -5.27
C ILE A 21 -5.42 6.53 -4.54
N THR A 22 -5.46 6.46 -3.22
CA THR A 22 -4.30 6.10 -2.41
C THR A 22 -3.90 4.65 -2.63
N GLU A 23 -4.86 3.73 -2.72
CA GLU A 23 -4.64 2.33 -3.09
C GLU A 23 -3.89 2.22 -4.42
N VAL A 24 -4.42 2.87 -5.47
CA VAL A 24 -3.81 2.87 -6.80
C VAL A 24 -2.42 3.50 -6.78
N GLN A 25 -2.22 4.61 -6.09
CA GLN A 25 -0.92 5.27 -6.00
C GLN A 25 0.09 4.42 -5.22
N SER A 26 -0.33 3.76 -4.16
CA SER A 26 0.50 2.84 -3.40
C SER A 26 0.97 1.66 -4.27
N ALA A 27 0.04 1.04 -5.01
CA ALA A 27 0.33 -0.08 -5.90
C ALA A 27 1.23 0.35 -7.07
N LYS A 28 0.88 1.43 -7.78
CA LYS A 28 1.63 1.93 -8.94
C LYS A 28 3.08 2.28 -8.58
N ASN A 29 3.29 2.84 -7.41
CA ASN A 29 4.62 3.26 -6.95
C ASN A 29 5.32 2.20 -6.10
N ILE A 30 4.71 1.03 -5.90
CA ILE A 30 5.23 -0.05 -5.03
C ILE A 30 5.77 0.55 -3.73
N CYS A 31 4.89 1.21 -2.98
CA CYS A 31 5.29 1.94 -1.79
C CYS A 31 4.27 1.81 -0.65
N ALA A 32 4.72 2.13 0.56
CA ALA A 32 3.80 2.46 1.63
C ALA A 32 3.27 3.88 1.44
N TYR A 33 1.96 4.05 1.59
CA TYR A 33 1.29 5.34 1.53
C TYR A 33 0.47 5.54 2.81
N LEU A 34 0.83 6.57 3.56
CA LEU A 34 0.16 6.96 4.79
C LEU A 34 -0.66 8.23 4.52
N TYR A 35 -1.94 8.17 4.79
CA TYR A 35 -2.84 9.31 4.71
C TYR A 35 -3.32 9.70 6.10
N CYS A 36 -3.22 10.98 6.42
CA CYS A 36 -3.72 11.55 7.66
C CYS A 36 -4.55 12.80 7.32
N GLY A 37 -5.85 12.71 7.55
CA GLY A 37 -6.78 13.83 7.35
C GLY A 37 -6.88 14.70 8.60
N ALA A 38 -7.15 15.99 8.39
CA ALA A 38 -7.52 16.91 9.45
C ALA A 38 -8.72 16.39 10.24
N GLY A 39 -8.73 16.62 11.53
CA GLY A 39 -9.69 16.06 12.47
C GLY A 39 -10.63 17.08 13.11
N GLU A 40 -11.23 16.64 14.22
CA GLU A 40 -12.10 17.49 15.02
C GLU A 40 -11.34 18.71 15.56
N GLY A 41 -11.99 19.85 15.57
CA GLY A 41 -11.41 21.09 16.07
C GLY A 41 -10.58 21.89 15.06
N GLU A 42 -10.25 21.33 13.90
CA GLU A 42 -9.55 22.04 12.84
C GLU A 42 -10.49 22.82 11.91
N SER A 43 -11.79 22.62 12.04
CA SER A 43 -12.81 23.38 11.27
C SER A 43 -12.94 24.80 11.79
N THR A 44 -13.01 25.75 10.87
CA THR A 44 -13.17 27.17 11.20
C THR A 44 -14.62 27.66 11.22
N SER A 45 -15.54 27.06 10.44
CA SER A 45 -17.00 27.31 10.47
C SER A 45 -17.73 26.62 9.33
N ASP A 46 -17.13 26.53 8.16
CA ASP A 46 -17.84 26.14 6.92
C ASP A 46 -17.43 24.77 6.40
N MET A 47 -16.32 24.21 6.91
CA MET A 47 -15.78 22.94 6.49
C MET A 47 -15.83 21.91 7.60
N VAL A 48 -16.17 20.67 7.25
CA VAL A 48 -16.11 19.53 8.16
C VAL A 48 -14.93 18.63 7.79
N PHE A 49 -14.12 18.29 8.77
CA PHE A 49 -13.01 17.37 8.63
C PHE A 49 -13.30 16.07 9.37
N SER A 50 -13.06 14.94 8.72
CA SER A 50 -13.47 13.64 9.25
C SER A 50 -12.42 12.94 10.09
N GLY A 51 -11.19 13.43 10.14
CA GLY A 51 -10.10 12.74 10.83
C GLY A 51 -9.77 11.38 10.23
N HIS A 52 -10.14 11.12 8.97
CA HIS A 52 -9.91 9.87 8.30
C HIS A 52 -8.42 9.61 8.11
N CYS A 53 -7.92 8.49 8.62
CA CYS A 53 -6.52 8.08 8.48
C CYS A 53 -6.46 6.64 7.99
N PHE A 54 -5.51 6.33 7.13
CA PHE A 54 -5.29 4.97 6.66
C PHE A 54 -3.87 4.77 6.12
N ALA A 55 -3.47 3.52 6.05
CA ALA A 55 -2.18 3.10 5.54
C ALA A 55 -2.34 2.00 4.48
N TYR A 56 -1.74 2.20 3.34
CA TYR A 56 -1.61 1.21 2.26
C TYR A 56 -0.17 0.78 2.09
N GLU A 57 0.04 -0.49 1.73
CA GLU A 57 1.33 -1.04 1.32
C GLU A 57 1.15 -1.79 0.00
N ASN A 58 1.76 -1.29 -1.06
CA ASN A 58 1.67 -1.89 -2.40
C ASN A 58 0.23 -2.23 -2.81
N GLY A 59 -0.70 -1.29 -2.60
CA GLY A 59 -2.12 -1.45 -2.91
C GLY A 59 -2.95 -2.23 -1.87
N THR A 60 -2.33 -2.74 -0.81
CA THR A 60 -3.04 -3.46 0.24
C THR A 60 -3.31 -2.53 1.42
N LEU A 61 -4.56 -2.44 1.86
CA LEU A 61 -4.92 -1.71 3.08
C LEU A 61 -4.37 -2.45 4.30
N LEU A 62 -3.55 -1.76 5.08
CA LEU A 62 -2.97 -2.32 6.31
C LEU A 62 -3.83 -1.98 7.53
N ALA A 63 -4.24 -0.73 7.63
CA ALA A 63 -5.03 -0.23 8.74
C ALA A 63 -5.82 1.01 8.32
N GLU A 64 -6.95 1.22 8.97
CA GLU A 64 -7.85 2.35 8.73
C GLU A 64 -8.46 2.81 10.05
N LYS A 65 -8.46 4.12 10.25
CA LYS A 65 -9.30 4.83 11.20
C LYS A 65 -10.43 5.45 10.40
N ALA A 66 -11.65 5.00 10.62
CA ALA A 66 -12.82 5.42 9.85
C ALA A 66 -13.07 6.93 9.92
N PRO A 67 -13.70 7.52 8.90
CA PRO A 67 -14.17 8.89 8.98
C PRO A 67 -15.05 9.10 10.22
N PHE A 68 -14.89 10.24 10.89
CA PHE A 68 -15.66 10.66 12.08
C PHE A 68 -15.45 9.78 13.32
N ASP A 69 -14.46 8.90 13.34
CA ASP A 69 -14.04 8.21 14.55
C ASP A 69 -13.09 9.11 15.35
N TYR A 70 -13.65 10.00 16.14
CA TYR A 70 -12.88 10.91 16.98
C TYR A 70 -12.50 10.31 18.35
N ALA A 71 -12.97 9.09 18.65
CA ALA A 71 -12.59 8.38 19.88
C ALA A 71 -11.16 7.83 19.83
N ASN A 72 -10.63 7.61 18.64
CA ASN A 72 -9.29 7.09 18.43
C ASN A 72 -8.39 8.17 17.82
N ASP A 73 -7.40 8.61 18.58
CA ASP A 73 -6.51 9.69 18.15
C ASP A 73 -5.33 9.20 17.30
N MET A 74 -5.05 7.90 17.31
CA MET A 74 -3.84 7.35 16.69
C MET A 74 -4.12 6.04 15.97
N LEU A 75 -3.59 5.92 14.74
CA LEU A 75 -3.54 4.69 13.97
C LEU A 75 -2.12 4.16 13.94
N ILE A 76 -1.92 2.92 14.40
CA ILE A 76 -0.60 2.26 14.42
C ILE A 76 -0.65 1.07 13.46
N THR A 77 0.38 0.95 12.63
CA THR A 77 0.55 -0.18 11.70
C THR A 77 2.02 -0.47 11.44
N GLU A 78 2.28 -1.65 10.93
CA GLU A 78 3.61 -2.11 10.54
C GLU A 78 3.75 -2.11 9.02
N ILE A 79 4.89 -1.63 8.52
CA ILE A 79 5.21 -1.57 7.10
C ILE A 79 6.45 -2.41 6.83
N ASP A 80 6.37 -3.33 5.86
CA ASP A 80 7.50 -4.14 5.42
C ASP A 80 8.29 -3.45 4.30
N LEU A 81 9.26 -2.64 4.70
CA LEU A 81 10.13 -1.94 3.76
C LEU A 81 11.01 -2.90 2.95
N GLY A 82 11.37 -4.04 3.52
CA GLY A 82 12.16 -5.07 2.85
C GLY A 82 11.42 -5.68 1.67
N ARG A 83 10.12 -6.00 1.87
CA ARG A 83 9.24 -6.48 0.81
C ARG A 83 9.06 -5.47 -0.29
N LEU A 84 8.79 -4.21 0.04
CA LEU A 84 8.63 -3.14 -0.95
C LEU A 84 9.90 -2.96 -1.80
N LEU A 85 11.07 -3.02 -1.18
CA LEU A 85 12.35 -2.93 -1.88
C LEU A 85 12.57 -4.13 -2.80
N TYR A 86 12.23 -5.33 -2.34
CA TYR A 86 12.31 -6.55 -3.14
C TYR A 86 11.41 -6.48 -4.37
N ASP A 87 10.14 -6.09 -4.19
CA ASP A 87 9.17 -5.97 -5.28
C ASP A 87 9.61 -4.94 -6.33
N ARG A 88 10.13 -3.78 -5.91
CA ARG A 88 10.70 -2.77 -6.82
C ARG A 88 11.85 -3.29 -7.66
N ARG A 89 12.73 -4.11 -7.08
CA ARG A 89 13.88 -4.68 -7.81
C ARG A 89 13.47 -5.70 -8.88
N ARG A 90 12.31 -6.33 -8.73
CA ARG A 90 11.81 -7.31 -9.69
C ARG A 90 11.11 -6.67 -10.89
N VAL A 91 10.63 -5.44 -10.75
CA VAL A 91 9.91 -4.72 -11.82
C VAL A 91 10.91 -3.90 -12.62
N ASN A 92 11.37 -4.43 -13.75
CA ASN A 92 12.38 -3.80 -14.59
C ASN A 92 11.98 -2.40 -15.08
N SER A 93 10.69 -2.20 -15.40
CA SER A 93 10.15 -0.91 -15.84
C SER A 93 10.15 0.16 -14.75
N PHE A 94 10.21 -0.21 -13.48
CA PHE A 94 10.22 0.74 -12.36
C PHE A 94 11.53 1.52 -12.27
N CYS A 95 12.64 0.89 -12.60
CA CYS A 95 13.98 1.49 -12.52
C CYS A 95 14.30 2.40 -13.73
N ALA A 96 13.65 2.18 -14.87
CA ALA A 96 13.97 2.88 -16.12
C ALA A 96 13.66 4.40 -16.09
N GLY A 97 12.74 4.84 -15.22
CA GLY A 97 12.36 6.25 -15.10
C GLY A 97 13.24 7.09 -14.16
N ASN A 98 14.07 6.47 -13.35
CA ASN A 98 14.79 7.18 -12.28
C ASN A 98 16.09 7.87 -12.72
N ALA A 99 16.57 7.61 -13.92
CA ALA A 99 17.87 8.11 -14.38
C ALA A 99 17.90 9.64 -14.70
N ALA A 100 16.73 10.30 -14.76
CA ALA A 100 16.64 11.68 -15.26
C ALA A 100 16.27 12.75 -14.20
N HIS A 101 16.02 12.37 -12.95
CA HIS A 101 15.58 13.33 -11.94
C HIS A 101 16.63 13.55 -10.84
N SER A 102 17.33 14.68 -10.93
CA SER A 102 18.03 15.26 -9.78
C SER A 102 17.01 15.93 -8.87
N GLY A 103 16.47 15.20 -7.91
CA GLY A 103 15.64 15.77 -6.84
C GLY A 103 16.49 16.41 -5.75
N LEU A 104 15.92 17.36 -5.02
CA LEU A 104 16.49 17.81 -3.75
C LEU A 104 16.33 16.68 -2.73
N PHE A 105 17.45 16.17 -2.22
CA PHE A 105 17.47 15.20 -1.14
C PHE A 105 17.80 15.91 0.17
N VAL A 106 17.05 15.61 1.20
CA VAL A 106 17.33 16.03 2.58
C VAL A 106 17.60 14.79 3.39
N ASP A 107 18.84 14.62 3.82
CA ASP A 107 19.21 13.56 4.75
C ASP A 107 18.84 13.96 6.17
N PHE A 108 18.11 13.10 6.85
CA PHE A 108 17.78 13.28 8.25
C PHE A 108 17.96 11.97 9.01
N SER A 109 18.39 12.04 10.24
CA SER A 109 18.42 10.91 11.16
C SER A 109 17.35 11.10 12.22
N LEU A 110 16.46 10.12 12.34
CA LEU A 110 15.61 9.99 13.51
C LEU A 110 16.51 9.43 14.62
N GLY A 111 16.64 10.10 15.74
CA GLY A 111 17.55 9.73 16.85
C GLY A 111 17.30 8.37 17.52
N PHE A 112 16.61 7.46 16.85
CA PHE A 112 16.34 6.09 17.26
C PHE A 112 17.34 5.12 16.61
N GLY A 113 18.64 5.26 16.92
CA GLY A 113 19.67 4.39 16.35
C GLY A 113 19.95 4.68 14.86
N SER A 114 21.13 4.36 14.42
CA SER A 114 21.54 4.56 13.03
C SER A 114 20.61 3.80 12.08
N CYS A 115 19.93 4.51 11.19
CA CYS A 115 19.13 3.94 10.10
C CYS A 115 20.04 3.47 8.94
N GLY A 116 21.24 2.96 9.28
CA GLY A 116 22.07 2.20 8.37
C GLY A 116 21.64 0.72 8.37
N PRO A 117 22.15 -0.11 7.48
CA PRO A 117 22.00 -1.54 7.59
C PRO A 117 22.77 -1.98 8.85
N ALA A 118 22.08 -1.88 10.02
CA ALA A 118 22.59 -2.49 11.23
C ALA A 118 22.78 -3.99 10.94
N PRO A 119 23.88 -4.58 11.41
CA PRO A 119 23.99 -6.03 11.37
C PRO A 119 22.72 -6.62 11.96
N ARG A 120 22.10 -7.56 11.27
CA ARG A 120 20.85 -8.21 11.70
C ARG A 120 20.90 -8.82 13.10
N GLU A 121 22.09 -8.98 13.62
CA GLU A 121 22.39 -9.59 14.92
C GLU A 121 22.06 -8.67 16.11
N ASP A 122 21.94 -7.34 15.89
CA ASP A 122 21.73 -6.37 16.96
C ASP A 122 20.30 -5.78 17.02
N LEU A 123 19.39 -6.27 16.17
CA LEU A 123 18.00 -5.84 16.23
C LEU A 123 17.26 -6.61 17.33
N PRO A 124 16.58 -5.91 18.26
CA PRO A 124 15.76 -6.61 19.23
C PRO A 124 14.68 -7.41 18.51
N GLU A 125 14.47 -8.65 18.96
CA GLU A 125 13.33 -9.43 18.50
C GLU A 125 12.06 -8.67 18.84
N THR A 126 11.33 -8.24 17.81
CA THR A 126 10.03 -7.60 17.96
C THR A 126 8.95 -8.60 17.61
N GLU A 127 7.92 -8.70 18.44
CA GLU A 127 6.74 -9.48 18.09
C GLU A 127 6.07 -8.90 16.86
N LEU A 128 5.89 -9.72 15.82
CA LEU A 128 5.11 -9.35 14.66
C LEU A 128 3.63 -9.30 15.03
N THR A 129 3.03 -8.12 15.02
CA THR A 129 1.59 -7.95 15.19
C THR A 129 0.82 -8.31 13.92
N ARG A 130 1.53 -8.38 12.82
CA ARG A 130 1.02 -8.67 11.48
C ARG A 130 0.69 -10.15 11.31
N ARG A 131 -0.53 -10.43 10.87
CA ARG A 131 -0.97 -11.79 10.55
C ARG A 131 -0.76 -12.06 9.07
N PHE A 132 -0.05 -13.15 8.77
CA PHE A 132 0.11 -13.64 7.40
C PHE A 132 -0.86 -14.81 7.18
N PRO A 133 -1.62 -14.81 6.08
CA PRO A 133 -2.48 -15.95 5.75
C PRO A 133 -1.61 -17.18 5.47
N ARG A 134 -2.03 -18.35 5.96
CA ARG A 134 -1.34 -19.62 5.70
C ARG A 134 -1.21 -19.94 4.22
N ASN A 135 -2.22 -19.55 3.44
CA ASN A 135 -2.31 -19.76 2.01
C ASN A 135 -2.40 -18.40 1.30
N PRO A 136 -1.29 -17.66 1.12
CA PRO A 136 -1.32 -16.29 0.60
C PRO A 136 -1.81 -16.21 -0.85
N PHE A 137 -1.84 -17.33 -1.57
CA PHE A 137 -2.28 -17.38 -2.97
C PHE A 137 -3.72 -17.85 -3.14
N VAL A 138 -4.38 -18.29 -2.06
CA VAL A 138 -5.74 -18.81 -2.09
C VAL A 138 -6.66 -17.82 -1.37
N PRO A 139 -7.62 -17.20 -2.06
CA PRO A 139 -8.62 -16.34 -1.43
C PRO A 139 -9.42 -17.08 -0.37
N HIS A 140 -9.78 -16.40 0.72
CA HIS A 140 -10.67 -16.93 1.74
C HIS A 140 -12.14 -16.83 1.35
N ASP A 141 -12.49 -15.87 0.50
CA ASP A 141 -13.82 -15.72 -0.05
C ASP A 141 -14.04 -16.72 -1.20
N GLU A 142 -15.13 -17.48 -1.12
CA GLU A 142 -15.45 -18.53 -2.08
C GLU A 142 -15.77 -17.97 -3.48
N ASN A 143 -16.38 -16.81 -3.58
CA ASN A 143 -16.66 -16.16 -4.86
C ASN A 143 -15.37 -15.67 -5.51
N GLU A 144 -14.47 -15.08 -4.73
CA GLU A 144 -13.16 -14.65 -5.23
C GLU A 144 -12.33 -15.87 -5.65
N LEU A 145 -12.37 -16.97 -4.88
CA LEU A 145 -11.69 -18.21 -5.22
C LEU A 145 -12.17 -18.78 -6.57
N ASN A 146 -13.48 -18.85 -6.76
CA ASN A 146 -14.08 -19.34 -7.99
C ASN A 146 -13.76 -18.45 -9.21
N ALA A 147 -13.80 -17.14 -9.03
CA ALA A 147 -13.41 -16.18 -10.07
C ALA A 147 -11.94 -16.37 -10.48
N ARG A 148 -11.02 -16.45 -9.52
CA ARG A 148 -9.59 -16.68 -9.79
C ARG A 148 -9.33 -18.04 -10.44
N ALA A 149 -10.02 -19.10 -10.00
CA ALA A 149 -9.89 -20.42 -10.59
C ALA A 149 -10.31 -20.40 -12.07
N LYS A 150 -11.42 -19.74 -12.38
CA LYS A 150 -11.90 -19.57 -13.75
C LYS A 150 -10.89 -18.78 -14.60
N ASP A 151 -10.35 -17.70 -14.09
CA ASP A 151 -9.36 -16.89 -14.81
C ASP A 151 -8.08 -17.69 -15.10
N ILE A 152 -7.58 -18.45 -14.12
CA ILE A 152 -6.40 -19.31 -14.30
C ILE A 152 -6.65 -20.34 -15.40
N LEU A 153 -7.78 -21.03 -15.35
CA LEU A 153 -8.14 -22.03 -16.37
C LEU A 153 -8.28 -21.40 -17.77
N THR A 154 -8.86 -20.20 -17.84
CA THR A 154 -9.01 -19.46 -19.11
C THR A 154 -7.66 -19.06 -19.67
N ILE A 155 -6.77 -18.51 -18.83
CA ILE A 155 -5.41 -18.12 -19.24
C ILE A 155 -4.63 -19.34 -19.75
N GLN A 156 -4.72 -20.47 -19.05
CA GLN A 156 -4.07 -21.71 -19.46
C GLN A 156 -4.60 -22.24 -20.79
N ALA A 157 -5.92 -22.23 -20.97
CA ALA A 157 -6.56 -22.67 -22.20
C ALA A 157 -6.16 -21.79 -23.40
N LEU A 158 -6.16 -20.48 -23.23
CA LEU A 158 -5.77 -19.54 -24.28
C LEU A 158 -4.27 -19.64 -24.60
N GLY A 159 -3.43 -19.78 -23.59
CA GLY A 159 -1.99 -19.97 -23.77
C GLY A 159 -1.67 -21.27 -24.53
N SER A 160 -2.36 -22.37 -24.24
CA SER A 160 -2.20 -23.63 -24.93
C SER A 160 -2.65 -23.54 -26.37
N ASN A 161 -3.77 -22.85 -26.66
CA ASN A 161 -4.29 -22.67 -28.01
C ASN A 161 -3.36 -21.79 -28.88
N ALA A 162 -2.77 -20.74 -28.29
CA ALA A 162 -1.78 -19.91 -28.99
C ALA A 162 -0.53 -20.72 -29.38
N GLY A 163 -0.05 -21.61 -28.49
CA GLY A 163 1.07 -22.52 -28.75
C GLY A 163 0.80 -23.52 -29.88
N LEU A 164 -0.42 -24.07 -29.93
CA LEU A 164 -0.84 -24.99 -31.02
C LEU A 164 -0.89 -24.29 -32.37
N ASN A 165 -1.39 -23.08 -32.44
CA ASN A 165 -1.48 -22.30 -33.68
C ASN A 165 -0.10 -21.91 -34.24
N THR A 166 0.92 -21.81 -33.42
CA THR A 166 2.31 -21.51 -33.85
C THR A 166 3.02 -22.77 -34.41
N LEU A 167 2.56 -23.96 -34.04
CA LEU A 167 3.15 -25.21 -34.51
C LEU A 167 2.55 -25.71 -35.86
N ILE A 168 1.44 -25.10 -36.31
CA ILE A 168 0.73 -25.48 -37.53
C ILE A 168 1.10 -24.56 -38.73
N GLN A 169 1.86 -23.50 -38.48
CA GLN A 169 2.49 -22.66 -39.52
C GLN A 169 3.93 -23.13 -39.80
#